data_d7d3ab72c802b8d441fc0ab1414882f6
#
_entry.id   d7d3ab72c802b8d441fc0ab1414882f6
#
_cell.length_a   1.000
_cell.length_b   1.000
_cell.length_c   1.000
_cell.angle_alpha   90.00
_cell.angle_beta   90.00
_cell.angle_gamma   90.00
#
_symmetry.space_group_name_H-M   'P 1'
#
loop_
_entity.id
_entity.type
_entity.pdbx_description
1 polymer ?
#
loop_
_entity_poly.entity_id
_entity_poly.type
_entity_poly.pdbx_seq_one_letter_code
_entity_poly.pdbx_strand_id
1 'polypeptide(L)'
;MFESHGWWFPDYETHFPKMLEKNIAKGGPAEYQQKARHCSLGYTVRRNLALDIGANVGLWTRELCENFAQVIAFEPIPDFRDCLAKNVPVENLTLSPLALGAECTTVDMIITEGNTGHSHVNPDTVGHGIVNMLTLDRFIEEYKISTVDYIKIDCEGYELRVLEGAEQTIRRDFPIVVLEQKPHPAYSKEYGQFAAIELLQSWGMRRVDQVKDDWIMGWG
;
A
#
# COMPACT_ATOMS: atom_id res chain seq x y z
N MET A 1 -13.94 -0.95 -16.99
CA MET A 1 -12.54 -0.48 -16.95
C MET A 1 -12.07 -0.05 -18.33
N PHE A 2 -11.17 0.92 -18.42
CA PHE A 2 -10.60 1.46 -19.66
C PHE A 2 -9.08 1.55 -19.57
N GLU A 3 -8.41 1.62 -20.72
CA GLU A 3 -6.96 1.76 -20.79
C GLU A 3 -6.57 3.22 -21.06
N SER A 4 -5.54 3.71 -20.37
CA SER A 4 -4.93 5.02 -20.61
C SER A 4 -3.43 4.96 -20.28
N HIS A 5 -2.58 5.39 -21.24
CA HIS A 5 -1.13 5.44 -21.08
C HIS A 5 -0.47 4.11 -20.66
N GLY A 6 -1.00 2.97 -21.13
CA GLY A 6 -0.50 1.64 -20.79
C GLY A 6 -0.94 1.13 -19.40
N TRP A 7 -1.95 1.76 -18.82
CA TRP A 7 -2.56 1.37 -17.55
C TRP A 7 -4.07 1.18 -17.68
N TRP A 8 -4.61 0.14 -17.07
CA TRP A 8 -6.04 -0.10 -16.91
C TRP A 8 -6.56 0.56 -15.65
N PHE A 9 -7.70 1.23 -15.75
CA PHE A 9 -8.38 1.93 -14.66
C PHE A 9 -9.86 1.58 -14.63
N PRO A 10 -10.54 1.67 -13.45
CA PRO A 10 -12.00 1.65 -13.39
C PRO A 10 -12.62 2.77 -14.23
N ASP A 11 -13.82 2.55 -14.79
CA ASP A 11 -14.47 3.50 -15.70
C ASP A 11 -14.73 4.89 -15.10
N TYR A 12 -14.81 4.95 -13.79
CA TYR A 12 -15.02 6.19 -13.01
C TYR A 12 -13.72 6.88 -12.56
N GLU A 13 -12.54 6.33 -12.87
CA GLU A 13 -11.26 6.97 -12.54
C GLU A 13 -10.91 8.08 -13.55
N THR A 14 -10.54 9.25 -13.04
CA THR A 14 -10.14 10.39 -13.89
C THR A 14 -8.87 11.07 -13.45
N HIS A 15 -8.44 10.84 -12.20
CA HIS A 15 -7.27 11.51 -11.60
C HIS A 15 -5.95 10.96 -12.14
N PHE A 16 -5.75 9.64 -12.03
CA PHE A 16 -4.48 9.01 -12.45
C PHE A 16 -4.19 9.19 -13.94
N PRO A 17 -5.15 9.00 -14.88
CA PRO A 17 -4.89 9.28 -16.30
C PRO A 17 -4.41 10.71 -16.55
N LYS A 18 -5.07 11.71 -15.95
CA LYS A 18 -4.66 13.13 -16.09
C LYS A 18 -3.28 13.41 -15.47
N MET A 19 -2.96 12.74 -14.37
CA MET A 19 -1.66 12.87 -13.73
C MET A 19 -0.54 12.28 -14.61
N LEU A 20 -0.76 11.09 -15.18
CA LEU A 20 0.18 10.44 -16.09
C LEU A 20 0.38 11.30 -17.33
N GLU A 21 -0.71 11.80 -17.94
CA GLU A 21 -0.64 12.76 -19.07
C GLU A 21 0.20 13.99 -18.75
N LYS A 22 0.00 14.58 -17.56
CA LYS A 22 0.77 15.74 -17.09
C LYS A 22 2.27 15.42 -16.93
N ASN A 23 2.61 14.21 -16.48
CA ASN A 23 4.02 13.80 -16.38
C ASN A 23 4.65 13.64 -17.74
N ILE A 24 3.95 13.00 -18.69
CA ILE A 24 4.39 12.88 -20.10
C ILE A 24 4.59 14.25 -20.74
N ALA A 25 3.63 15.16 -20.57
CA ALA A 25 3.71 16.52 -21.13
C ALA A 25 4.92 17.32 -20.59
N LYS A 26 5.45 16.96 -19.44
CA LYS A 26 6.68 17.51 -18.85
C LYS A 26 7.96 16.79 -19.28
N GLY A 27 7.87 15.81 -20.20
CA GLY A 27 9.00 15.00 -20.66
C GLY A 27 9.37 13.85 -19.69
N GLY A 28 8.55 13.57 -18.71
CA GLY A 28 8.72 12.42 -17.80
C GLY A 28 8.01 11.16 -18.30
N PRO A 29 8.23 10.02 -17.64
CA PRO A 29 7.51 8.78 -17.95
C PRO A 29 6.04 8.82 -17.48
N ALA A 30 5.22 7.92 -18.04
CA ALA A 30 3.85 7.67 -17.60
C ALA A 30 3.84 6.86 -16.28
N GLU A 31 4.39 7.45 -15.23
CA GLU A 31 4.61 6.77 -13.93
C GLU A 31 4.11 7.60 -12.75
N TYR A 32 3.75 6.88 -11.69
CA TYR A 32 3.30 7.43 -10.41
C TYR A 32 4.40 7.29 -9.35
N GLN A 33 4.67 8.35 -8.59
CA GLN A 33 5.61 8.38 -7.44
C GLN A 33 6.99 7.72 -7.72
N GLN A 34 7.50 7.74 -8.96
CA GLN A 34 8.76 7.09 -9.37
C GLN A 34 9.93 7.39 -8.43
N LYS A 35 10.06 8.66 -8.01
CA LYS A 35 11.16 9.06 -7.12
C LYS A 35 11.09 8.37 -5.76
N ALA A 36 9.90 8.22 -5.18
CA ALA A 36 9.72 7.54 -3.89
C ALA A 36 10.05 6.05 -4.00
N ARG A 37 9.58 5.40 -5.08
CA ARG A 37 9.86 4.00 -5.38
C ARG A 37 11.36 3.73 -5.51
N HIS A 38 12.04 4.44 -6.40
CA HIS A 38 13.49 4.27 -6.60
C HIS A 38 14.30 4.57 -5.34
N CYS A 39 13.91 5.62 -4.59
CA CYS A 39 14.58 5.97 -3.34
C CYS A 39 14.47 4.84 -2.32
N SER A 40 13.27 4.31 -2.08
CA SER A 40 13.04 3.26 -1.10
C SER A 40 13.73 1.94 -1.46
N LEU A 41 13.74 1.58 -2.75
CA LEU A 41 14.45 0.40 -3.25
C LEU A 41 15.97 0.50 -3.04
N GLY A 42 16.52 1.72 -3.01
CA GLY A 42 17.94 1.96 -2.71
C GLY A 42 18.36 1.54 -1.31
N TYR A 43 17.44 1.53 -0.34
CA TYR A 43 17.67 1.07 1.03
C TYR A 43 17.39 -0.41 1.25
N THR A 44 16.81 -1.10 0.25
CA THR A 44 16.40 -2.50 0.37
C THR A 44 17.51 -3.43 -0.07
N VAL A 45 18.08 -4.17 0.89
CA VAL A 45 19.19 -5.10 0.64
C VAL A 45 18.68 -6.48 0.22
N ARG A 46 17.70 -7.02 0.94
CA ARG A 46 17.06 -8.30 0.64
C ARG A 46 15.84 -8.05 -0.25
N ARG A 47 15.64 -8.91 -1.26
CA ARG A 47 14.57 -8.75 -2.25
C ARG A 47 13.84 -10.06 -2.55
N ASN A 48 13.51 -10.82 -1.50
CA ASN A 48 12.75 -12.05 -1.65
C ASN A 48 11.25 -11.77 -1.67
N LEU A 49 10.73 -11.04 -0.67
CA LEU A 49 9.29 -10.75 -0.55
C LEU A 49 9.01 -9.28 -0.26
N ALA A 50 8.19 -8.67 -1.10
CA ALA A 50 7.57 -7.38 -0.85
C ALA A 50 6.06 -7.51 -0.59
N LEU A 51 5.53 -6.67 0.27
CA LEU A 51 4.11 -6.47 0.49
C LEU A 51 3.70 -5.09 0.00
N ASP A 52 2.61 -5.03 -0.78
CA ASP A 52 1.98 -3.79 -1.25
C ASP A 52 0.57 -3.71 -0.65
N ILE A 53 0.41 -2.89 0.39
CA ILE A 53 -0.83 -2.78 1.16
C ILE A 53 -1.57 -1.52 0.72
N GLY A 54 -2.78 -1.69 0.15
CA GLY A 54 -3.50 -0.65 -0.58
C GLY A 54 -2.97 -0.52 -2.02
N ALA A 55 -2.86 -1.65 -2.71
CA ALA A 55 -2.19 -1.72 -4.01
C ALA A 55 -2.94 -0.99 -5.15
N ASN A 56 -4.21 -0.67 -4.96
CA ASN A 56 -5.06 0.01 -5.94
C ASN A 56 -4.99 -0.69 -7.31
N VAL A 57 -4.73 0.01 -8.39
CA VAL A 57 -4.58 -0.55 -9.74
C VAL A 57 -3.16 -1.05 -10.06
N GLY A 58 -2.26 -1.09 -9.06
CA GLY A 58 -0.94 -1.70 -9.19
C GLY A 58 0.19 -0.76 -9.62
N LEU A 59 0.03 0.56 -9.42
CA LEU A 59 1.03 1.55 -9.80
C LEU A 59 2.39 1.38 -9.07
N TRP A 60 2.37 0.88 -7.83
CA TRP A 60 3.56 0.47 -7.09
C TRP A 60 3.90 -1.01 -7.35
N THR A 61 2.88 -1.87 -7.35
CA THR A 61 3.02 -3.32 -7.49
C THR A 61 3.88 -3.73 -8.68
N ARG A 62 3.72 -3.05 -9.85
CA ARG A 62 4.50 -3.36 -11.07
C ARG A 62 6.01 -3.29 -10.82
N GLU A 63 6.49 -2.19 -10.24
CA GLU A 63 7.92 -2.04 -9.97
C GLU A 63 8.41 -2.97 -8.85
N LEU A 64 7.57 -3.25 -7.85
CA LEU A 64 7.90 -4.25 -6.84
C LEU A 64 8.10 -5.63 -7.47
N CYS A 65 7.24 -6.04 -8.41
CA CYS A 65 7.40 -7.31 -9.13
C CYS A 65 8.67 -7.38 -9.99
N GLU A 66 9.15 -6.24 -10.49
CA GLU A 66 10.42 -6.17 -11.23
C GLU A 66 11.64 -6.29 -10.32
N ASN A 67 11.49 -6.00 -9.03
CA ASN A 67 12.60 -5.89 -8.09
C ASN A 67 12.64 -6.98 -7.01
N PHE A 68 11.55 -7.72 -6.79
CA PHE A 68 11.46 -8.76 -5.76
C PHE A 68 11.15 -10.13 -6.39
N ALA A 69 11.63 -11.18 -5.75
CA ALA A 69 11.34 -12.55 -6.18
C ALA A 69 9.85 -12.89 -6.06
N GLN A 70 9.17 -12.33 -5.06
CA GLN A 70 7.72 -12.45 -4.86
C GLN A 70 7.12 -11.14 -4.34
N VAL A 71 5.87 -10.88 -4.72
CA VAL A 71 5.08 -9.75 -4.23
C VAL A 71 3.70 -10.25 -3.81
N ILE A 72 3.22 -9.79 -2.67
CA ILE A 72 1.83 -9.96 -2.25
C ILE A 72 1.19 -8.58 -2.20
N ALA A 73 0.17 -8.37 -3.02
CA ALA A 73 -0.57 -7.12 -3.08
C ALA A 73 -1.95 -7.29 -2.42
N PHE A 74 -2.26 -6.43 -1.48
CA PHE A 74 -3.54 -6.39 -0.77
C PHE A 74 -4.39 -5.25 -1.33
N GLU A 75 -5.50 -5.61 -1.96
CA GLU A 75 -6.46 -4.65 -2.48
C GLU A 75 -7.88 -5.20 -2.29
N PRO A 76 -8.67 -4.65 -1.36
CA PRO A 76 -10.00 -5.18 -1.06
C PRO A 76 -11.06 -4.87 -2.14
N ILE A 77 -10.88 -3.82 -2.96
CA ILE A 77 -11.89 -3.38 -3.93
C ILE A 77 -11.77 -4.21 -5.22
N PRO A 78 -12.84 -4.95 -5.62
CA PRO A 78 -12.79 -5.85 -6.78
C PRO A 78 -12.37 -5.16 -8.08
N ASP A 79 -12.96 -4.00 -8.40
CA ASP A 79 -12.67 -3.25 -9.64
C ASP A 79 -11.20 -2.86 -9.74
N PHE A 80 -10.56 -2.53 -8.60
CA PHE A 80 -9.15 -2.17 -8.55
C PHE A 80 -8.27 -3.41 -8.77
N ARG A 81 -8.61 -4.54 -8.12
CA ARG A 81 -7.90 -5.81 -8.34
C ARG A 81 -7.98 -6.29 -9.77
N ASP A 82 -9.15 -6.14 -10.43
CA ASP A 82 -9.31 -6.52 -11.83
C ASP A 82 -8.43 -5.66 -12.75
N CYS A 83 -8.31 -4.37 -12.45
CA CYS A 83 -7.36 -3.49 -13.14
C CYS A 83 -5.91 -3.89 -12.83
N LEU A 84 -5.58 -4.15 -11.56
CA LEU A 84 -4.24 -4.56 -11.12
C LEU A 84 -3.80 -5.85 -11.82
N ALA A 85 -4.67 -6.86 -11.89
CA ALA A 85 -4.38 -8.11 -12.58
C ALA A 85 -4.04 -7.91 -14.07
N LYS A 86 -4.66 -6.93 -14.74
CA LYS A 86 -4.31 -6.57 -16.13
C LYS A 86 -3.03 -5.74 -16.22
N ASN A 87 -2.79 -4.87 -15.25
CA ASN A 87 -1.64 -3.99 -15.21
C ASN A 87 -0.34 -4.72 -14.90
N VAL A 88 -0.42 -5.82 -14.12
CA VAL A 88 0.74 -6.58 -13.63
C VAL A 88 0.52 -8.08 -13.86
N PRO A 89 0.50 -8.55 -15.13
CA PRO A 89 0.24 -9.94 -15.46
C PRO A 89 1.52 -10.79 -15.35
N VAL A 90 2.07 -10.95 -14.14
CA VAL A 90 3.33 -11.65 -13.87
C VAL A 90 3.13 -12.78 -12.86
N GLU A 91 3.97 -13.82 -12.93
CA GLU A 91 3.83 -15.04 -12.12
C GLU A 91 4.25 -14.86 -10.65
N ASN A 92 5.11 -13.87 -10.36
CA ASN A 92 5.61 -13.60 -9.02
C ASN A 92 4.68 -12.70 -8.18
N LEU A 93 3.46 -12.43 -8.65
CA LEU A 93 2.45 -11.64 -7.95
C LEU A 93 1.35 -12.53 -7.37
N THR A 94 1.06 -12.35 -6.09
CA THR A 94 -0.13 -12.88 -5.43
C THR A 94 -1.08 -11.72 -5.08
N LEU A 95 -2.32 -11.78 -5.54
CA LEU A 95 -3.36 -10.80 -5.21
C LEU A 95 -4.22 -11.31 -4.05
N SER A 96 -4.33 -10.51 -3.00
CA SER A 96 -5.16 -10.77 -1.84
C SER A 96 -6.36 -9.81 -1.81
N PRO A 97 -7.60 -10.32 -1.66
CA PRO A 97 -8.79 -9.49 -1.53
C PRO A 97 -9.01 -8.95 -0.11
N LEU A 98 -8.07 -9.18 0.79
CA LEU A 98 -8.20 -8.80 2.19
C LEU A 98 -7.87 -7.32 2.38
N ALA A 99 -8.60 -6.66 3.29
CA ALA A 99 -8.10 -5.49 3.96
C ALA A 99 -7.12 -5.91 5.08
N LEU A 100 -6.19 -5.04 5.44
CA LEU A 100 -5.35 -5.23 6.62
C LEU A 100 -5.62 -4.14 7.65
N GLY A 101 -5.57 -4.52 8.95
CA GLY A 101 -5.84 -3.61 10.05
C GLY A 101 -5.41 -4.16 11.40
N ALA A 102 -5.88 -3.54 12.48
CA ALA A 102 -5.49 -3.86 13.86
C ALA A 102 -6.12 -5.17 14.38
N GLU A 103 -7.17 -5.67 13.75
CA GLU A 103 -7.92 -6.84 14.21
C GLU A 103 -8.47 -7.67 13.05
N CYS A 104 -8.78 -8.94 13.34
CA CYS A 104 -9.45 -9.84 12.38
C CYS A 104 -10.96 -9.62 12.46
N THR A 105 -11.54 -9.00 11.44
CA THR A 105 -12.94 -8.58 11.41
C THR A 105 -13.46 -8.39 9.98
N THR A 106 -14.54 -7.67 9.81
CA THR A 106 -15.06 -7.24 8.50
C THR A 106 -15.23 -5.73 8.46
N VAL A 107 -15.07 -5.14 7.26
CA VAL A 107 -15.24 -3.70 7.01
C VAL A 107 -15.92 -3.47 5.67
N ASP A 108 -16.40 -2.26 5.43
CA ASP A 108 -16.71 -1.81 4.07
C ASP A 108 -15.66 -0.80 3.60
N MET A 109 -15.61 -0.62 2.27
CA MET A 109 -14.75 0.36 1.63
C MET A 109 -15.58 1.55 1.15
N ILE A 110 -15.07 2.76 1.36
CA ILE A 110 -15.57 3.97 0.71
C ILE A 110 -14.82 4.13 -0.60
N ILE A 111 -15.53 4.08 -1.71
CA ILE A 111 -14.96 4.27 -3.05
C ILE A 111 -15.12 5.74 -3.44
N THR A 112 -14.02 6.40 -3.77
CA THR A 112 -14.03 7.78 -4.24
C THR A 112 -13.98 7.80 -5.76
N GLU A 113 -15.14 8.02 -6.38
CA GLU A 113 -15.23 8.19 -7.82
C GLU A 113 -14.41 9.40 -8.31
N GLY A 114 -13.77 9.24 -9.45
CA GLY A 114 -12.90 10.26 -10.04
C GLY A 114 -11.47 10.29 -9.49
N ASN A 115 -11.24 9.74 -8.30
CA ASN A 115 -9.89 9.59 -7.72
C ASN A 115 -9.84 8.35 -6.82
N THR A 116 -9.59 7.20 -7.43
CA THR A 116 -9.54 5.91 -6.71
C THR A 116 -8.46 5.86 -5.64
N GLY A 117 -7.43 6.71 -5.75
CA GLY A 117 -6.39 6.86 -4.73
C GLY A 117 -6.88 7.39 -3.38
N HIS A 118 -8.09 7.96 -3.31
CA HIS A 118 -8.69 8.39 -2.04
C HIS A 118 -9.71 7.39 -1.47
N SER A 119 -9.80 6.19 -2.04
CA SER A 119 -10.68 5.13 -1.52
C SER A 119 -10.07 4.54 -0.25
N HIS A 120 -10.87 4.33 0.77
CA HIS A 120 -10.37 3.98 2.11
C HIS A 120 -11.36 3.08 2.85
N VAL A 121 -10.92 2.50 3.97
CA VAL A 121 -11.77 1.74 4.90
C VAL A 121 -12.83 2.66 5.51
N ASN A 122 -14.08 2.21 5.57
CA ASN A 122 -15.12 2.91 6.30
C ASN A 122 -15.02 2.55 7.79
N PRO A 123 -14.59 3.48 8.68
CA PRO A 123 -14.40 3.19 10.09
C PRO A 123 -15.70 2.84 10.82
N ASP A 124 -16.86 3.31 10.32
CA ASP A 124 -18.17 3.09 10.94
C ASP A 124 -18.70 1.66 10.72
N THR A 125 -18.06 0.87 9.83
CA THR A 125 -18.51 -0.49 9.48
C THR A 125 -17.61 -1.60 10.03
N VAL A 126 -16.67 -1.28 10.89
CA VAL A 126 -15.81 -2.29 11.54
C VAL A 126 -16.68 -3.29 12.33
N GLY A 127 -16.54 -4.58 11.95
CA GLY A 127 -17.36 -5.68 12.51
C GLY A 127 -18.70 -5.91 11.80
N HIS A 128 -19.10 -5.09 10.84
CA HIS A 128 -20.40 -5.17 10.16
C HIS A 128 -20.32 -5.12 8.62
N GLY A 129 -19.12 -4.96 8.05
CA GLY A 129 -18.90 -4.88 6.60
C GLY A 129 -18.85 -6.25 5.92
N ILE A 130 -18.61 -6.23 4.61
CA ILE A 130 -18.54 -7.44 3.75
C ILE A 130 -17.11 -7.81 3.35
N VAL A 131 -16.15 -6.90 3.47
CA VAL A 131 -14.73 -7.14 3.18
C VAL A 131 -14.06 -7.76 4.39
N ASN A 132 -13.43 -8.91 4.22
CA ASN A 132 -12.65 -9.52 5.30
C ASN A 132 -11.37 -8.70 5.57
N MET A 133 -11.12 -8.42 6.84
CA MET A 133 -9.91 -7.78 7.33
C MET A 133 -9.16 -8.72 8.26
N LEU A 134 -7.84 -8.83 8.07
CA LEU A 134 -6.93 -9.55 8.96
C LEU A 134 -5.88 -8.60 9.52
N THR A 135 -5.21 -9.02 10.58
CA THR A 135 -3.92 -8.43 10.92
C THR A 135 -2.84 -8.99 10.00
N LEU A 136 -1.81 -8.20 9.69
CA LEU A 136 -0.68 -8.70 8.91
C LEU A 136 0.00 -9.88 9.64
N ASP A 137 0.18 -9.78 10.95
CA ASP A 137 0.80 -10.85 11.75
C ASP A 137 0.03 -12.17 11.62
N ARG A 138 -1.32 -12.12 11.64
CA ARG A 138 -2.16 -13.30 11.43
C ARG A 138 -2.04 -13.86 10.02
N PHE A 139 -2.01 -13.01 9.02
CA PHE A 139 -1.81 -13.41 7.62
C PHE A 139 -0.46 -14.13 7.44
N ILE A 140 0.61 -13.57 7.97
CA ILE A 140 1.96 -14.15 7.90
C ILE A 140 2.02 -15.53 8.57
N GLU A 141 1.35 -15.68 9.72
CA GLU A 141 1.26 -16.95 10.43
C GLU A 141 0.48 -18.01 9.63
N GLU A 142 -0.71 -17.67 9.14
CA GLU A 142 -1.59 -18.60 8.40
C GLU A 142 -0.97 -19.10 7.11
N TYR A 143 -0.35 -18.21 6.36
CA TYR A 143 0.31 -18.55 5.08
C TYR A 143 1.75 -19.03 5.25
N LYS A 144 2.25 -19.13 6.49
CA LYS A 144 3.60 -19.62 6.84
C LYS A 144 4.71 -18.86 6.11
N ILE A 145 4.57 -17.56 6.01
CA ILE A 145 5.53 -16.70 5.35
C ILE A 145 6.75 -16.53 6.26
N SER A 146 7.92 -16.87 5.73
CA SER A 146 9.16 -16.91 6.52
C SER A 146 9.71 -15.53 6.84
N THR A 147 9.79 -14.65 5.86
CA THR A 147 10.42 -13.32 6.02
C THR A 147 9.83 -12.33 5.03
N VAL A 148 9.63 -11.09 5.48
CA VAL A 148 9.22 -9.94 4.67
C VAL A 148 10.37 -8.95 4.61
N ASP A 149 10.75 -8.53 3.41
CA ASP A 149 11.91 -7.64 3.20
C ASP A 149 11.51 -6.18 2.96
N TYR A 150 10.29 -5.96 2.50
CA TYR A 150 9.77 -4.64 2.14
C TYR A 150 8.26 -4.58 2.33
N ILE A 151 7.78 -3.45 2.85
CA ILE A 151 6.34 -3.20 3.02
C ILE A 151 6.02 -1.79 2.53
N LYS A 152 5.14 -1.65 1.52
CA LYS A 152 4.48 -0.39 1.18
C LYS A 152 3.11 -0.37 1.84
N ILE A 153 2.78 0.75 2.49
CA ILE A 153 1.47 0.99 3.10
C ILE A 153 0.94 2.33 2.57
N ASP A 154 -0.19 2.27 1.89
CA ASP A 154 -0.90 3.43 1.36
C ASP A 154 -2.40 3.14 1.41
N CYS A 155 -2.99 3.41 2.56
CA CYS A 155 -4.37 3.03 2.89
C CYS A 155 -5.24 4.25 3.22
N GLU A 156 -4.81 5.43 2.74
CA GLU A 156 -5.54 6.69 2.83
C GLU A 156 -6.04 6.97 4.27
N GLY A 157 -5.08 6.97 5.22
CA GLY A 157 -5.28 7.28 6.63
C GLY A 157 -5.44 6.08 7.55
N TYR A 158 -5.49 4.85 7.03
CA TYR A 158 -5.61 3.63 7.85
C TYR A 158 -4.25 2.99 8.22
N GLU A 159 -3.14 3.67 7.91
CA GLU A 159 -1.76 3.18 8.07
C GLU A 159 -1.45 2.79 9.51
N LEU A 160 -1.89 3.59 10.49
CA LEU A 160 -1.70 3.27 11.92
C LEU A 160 -2.33 1.93 12.28
N ARG A 161 -3.57 1.69 11.83
CA ARG A 161 -4.29 0.45 12.12
C ARG A 161 -3.64 -0.76 11.46
N VAL A 162 -3.11 -0.59 10.25
CA VAL A 162 -2.31 -1.64 9.58
C VAL A 162 -1.07 -1.97 10.39
N LEU A 163 -0.36 -0.96 10.88
CA LEU A 163 0.86 -1.14 11.70
C LEU A 163 0.56 -1.83 13.03
N GLU A 164 -0.51 -1.45 13.73
CA GLU A 164 -0.93 -2.12 14.97
C GLU A 164 -1.13 -3.63 14.80
N GLY A 165 -1.56 -4.07 13.61
CA GLY A 165 -1.69 -5.48 13.26
C GLY A 165 -0.44 -6.11 12.64
N ALA A 166 0.69 -5.41 12.58
CA ALA A 166 1.91 -5.81 11.88
C ALA A 166 3.17 -5.85 12.78
N GLU A 167 3.03 -5.55 14.07
CA GLU A 167 4.17 -5.34 14.98
C GLU A 167 5.13 -6.53 15.01
N GLN A 168 4.59 -7.76 15.17
CA GLN A 168 5.44 -8.95 15.30
C GLN A 168 6.24 -9.20 14.02
N THR A 169 5.59 -9.08 12.87
CA THR A 169 6.23 -9.25 11.56
C THR A 169 7.33 -8.21 11.33
N ILE A 170 7.02 -6.93 11.54
CA ILE A 170 7.98 -5.83 11.32
C ILE A 170 9.18 -5.95 12.25
N ARG A 171 8.95 -6.26 13.53
CA ARG A 171 10.04 -6.42 14.52
C ARG A 171 10.85 -7.70 14.36
N ARG A 172 10.26 -8.75 13.76
CA ARG A 172 10.95 -10.01 13.47
C ARG A 172 11.85 -9.90 12.24
N ASP A 173 11.34 -9.27 11.17
CA ASP A 173 11.92 -9.37 9.84
C ASP A 173 12.80 -8.17 9.47
N PHE A 174 12.66 -7.06 10.17
CA PHE A 174 13.40 -5.81 9.92
C PHE A 174 13.27 -5.31 8.47
N PRO A 175 12.05 -5.22 7.91
CA PRO A 175 11.85 -4.74 6.55
C PRO A 175 12.17 -3.24 6.41
N ILE A 176 12.32 -2.78 5.17
CA ILE A 176 12.08 -1.37 4.83
C ILE A 176 10.56 -1.17 4.78
N VAL A 177 10.08 -0.12 5.45
CA VAL A 177 8.66 0.25 5.43
C VAL A 177 8.53 1.61 4.76
N VAL A 178 7.71 1.67 3.72
CA VAL A 178 7.32 2.92 3.06
C VAL A 178 5.85 3.17 3.33
N LEU A 179 5.56 4.34 3.88
CA LEU A 179 4.17 4.71 4.13
C LEU A 179 3.91 6.15 3.74
N GLU A 180 2.73 6.39 3.14
CA GLU A 180 2.25 7.74 2.91
C GLU A 180 1.67 8.29 4.21
N GLN A 181 2.06 9.51 4.57
CA GLN A 181 1.60 10.14 5.80
C GLN A 181 1.03 11.53 5.51
N LYS A 182 -0.28 11.54 5.30
CA LYS A 182 -1.09 12.74 5.09
C LYS A 182 -2.14 12.89 6.20
N PRO A 183 -2.59 14.12 6.50
CA PRO A 183 -3.81 14.30 7.28
C PRO A 183 -4.99 13.70 6.50
N HIS A 184 -5.70 12.74 7.09
CA HIS A 184 -6.92 12.20 6.50
C HIS A 184 -8.13 12.58 7.35
N PRO A 185 -9.22 13.17 6.78
CA PRO A 185 -10.36 13.69 7.56
C PRO A 185 -11.06 12.64 8.43
N ALA A 186 -11.08 11.37 8.01
CA ALA A 186 -11.72 10.29 8.75
C ALA A 186 -10.93 9.86 10.00
N TYR A 187 -9.61 10.02 10.01
CA TYR A 187 -8.74 9.43 11.03
C TYR A 187 -7.87 10.45 11.78
N SER A 188 -7.55 11.61 11.18
CA SER A 188 -6.64 12.58 11.77
C SER A 188 -7.14 13.24 13.05
N LYS A 189 -8.45 13.14 13.34
CA LYS A 189 -9.03 13.62 14.60
C LYS A 189 -8.83 12.64 15.75
N GLU A 190 -8.74 11.35 15.43
CA GLU A 190 -8.61 10.28 16.43
C GLU A 190 -7.12 10.03 16.77
N TYR A 191 -6.27 10.07 15.73
CA TYR A 191 -4.83 9.83 15.88
C TYR A 191 -4.07 11.06 15.43
N GLY A 192 -3.01 11.48 15.93
CA GLY A 192 -2.17 12.56 15.38
C GLY A 192 -1.72 12.24 13.95
N GLN A 193 -1.48 13.27 13.14
CA GLN A 193 -1.01 13.12 11.74
C GLN A 193 0.20 12.18 11.58
N PHE A 194 1.06 12.07 12.58
CA PHE A 194 2.29 11.27 12.52
C PHE A 194 2.26 10.03 13.42
N ALA A 195 1.08 9.63 13.90
CA ALA A 195 0.97 8.50 14.82
C ALA A 195 1.54 7.18 14.27
N ALA A 196 1.39 6.92 12.97
CA ALA A 196 1.98 5.75 12.33
C ALA A 196 3.53 5.80 12.33
N ILE A 197 4.10 6.97 12.07
CA ILE A 197 5.56 7.20 12.14
C ILE A 197 6.07 7.05 13.57
N GLU A 198 5.38 7.65 14.53
CA GLU A 198 5.73 7.59 15.95
C GLU A 198 5.70 6.13 16.46
N LEU A 199 4.72 5.34 16.01
CA LEU A 199 4.64 3.92 16.32
C LEU A 199 5.86 3.15 15.79
N LEU A 200 6.23 3.32 14.52
CA LEU A 200 7.43 2.69 13.94
C LEU A 200 8.71 3.12 14.67
N GLN A 201 8.81 4.39 15.05
CA GLN A 201 9.93 4.90 15.83
C GLN A 201 10.01 4.28 17.23
N SER A 202 8.85 4.05 17.87
CA SER A 202 8.79 3.37 19.17
C SER A 202 9.30 1.92 19.10
N TRP A 203 9.26 1.29 17.93
CA TRP A 203 9.82 -0.05 17.69
C TRP A 203 11.32 -0.04 17.35
N GLY A 204 11.91 1.14 17.21
CA GLY A 204 13.34 1.30 16.92
C GLY A 204 13.66 1.60 15.45
N MET A 205 12.63 1.75 14.60
CA MET A 205 12.84 2.24 13.25
C MET A 205 13.18 3.73 13.24
N ARG A 206 13.86 4.17 12.20
CA ARG A 206 14.13 5.59 11.96
C ARG A 206 13.85 5.95 10.52
N ARG A 207 13.55 7.22 10.26
CA ARG A 207 13.44 7.72 8.90
C ARG A 207 14.82 7.66 8.24
N VAL A 208 14.94 6.89 7.16
CA VAL A 208 16.16 6.82 6.34
C VAL A 208 16.07 7.79 5.16
N ASP A 209 14.86 8.07 4.67
CA ASP A 209 14.60 9.10 3.65
C ASP A 209 13.13 9.53 3.65
N GLN A 210 12.82 10.55 2.82
CA GLN A 210 11.45 11.04 2.62
C GLN A 210 11.31 11.66 1.24
N VAL A 211 10.26 11.33 0.52
CA VAL A 211 9.90 11.93 -0.77
C VAL A 211 8.48 12.46 -0.70
N LYS A 212 8.30 13.76 -0.52
CA LYS A 212 7.01 14.40 -0.24
C LYS A 212 6.35 13.80 1.01
N ASP A 213 5.19 13.19 0.85
CA ASP A 213 4.41 12.58 1.90
C ASP A 213 4.76 11.10 2.13
N ASP A 214 5.60 10.50 1.25
CA ASP A 214 6.11 9.14 1.42
C ASP A 214 7.32 9.12 2.36
N TRP A 215 7.16 8.49 3.51
CA TRP A 215 8.20 8.29 4.51
C TRP A 215 8.84 6.91 4.33
N ILE A 216 10.16 6.89 4.26
CA ILE A 216 10.95 5.65 4.12
C ILE A 216 11.58 5.37 5.46
N MET A 217 11.11 4.32 6.12
CA MET A 217 11.53 3.91 7.44
C MET A 217 12.41 2.66 7.35
N GLY A 218 13.50 2.66 8.10
CA GLY A 218 14.46 1.55 8.15
C GLY A 218 15.04 1.37 9.55
N TRP A 219 15.89 0.38 9.68
CA TRP A 219 16.54 0.03 10.94
C TRP A 219 17.94 0.63 11.02
N GLY A 220 18.38 0.94 12.22
CA GLY A 220 19.68 1.54 12.50
C GLY A 220 20.77 0.54 12.75
#